data_b294f917691cf50880fb954dce1d82d1
#
_entry.id   b294f917691cf50880fb954dce1d82d1
#
_cell.length_a   1.000
_cell.length_b   1.000
_cell.length_c   1.000
_cell.angle_alpha   90.00
_cell.angle_beta   90.00
_cell.angle_gamma   90.00
#
_symmetry.space_group_name_H-M   'P 1'
#
loop_
_entity.id
_entity.type
_entity.pdbx_description
1 polymer ?
#
loop_
_entity_poly.entity_id
_entity_poly.type
_entity_poly.pdbx_seq_one_letter_code
_entity_poly.pdbx_strand_id
1 'polypeptide(L)'
;MGFRVRQFSRQLGLASALALCVLLPGAVTGNGRSGELPPPDREFRFARLAYNGNYLDGRGFGGRAWQTDLPEAEYHLLQGIRRLTRIDAIDPRSRDFGPRRINPDEPLRDEAILITATSPSLNDFPFLYAVEVGRWYLDEQEAAALREYLEKGGFLMVDDFHGTEQWEGFMESLRRVFPDRDVVDIPDDHEVFHVLYDLDHKVQIPGIYAVMRGTTYEEDGYTPHWRGVFDDHGRLMVAINFNMDLGDAWEHADDPEYEQPLTALAYRFAISYALYAMTH
;
A
#
# COMPACT_ATOMS: atom_id res chain seq x y z
N MET A 1 18.37 74.97 37.58
CA MET A 1 19.49 74.39 38.30
C MET A 1 19.98 73.24 37.45
N GLY A 2 20.91 73.27 36.55
CA GLY A 2 22.20 73.90 36.49
C GLY A 2 23.26 72.93 37.00
N PHE A 3 23.97 72.22 36.07
CA PHE A 3 25.41 71.92 36.09
C PHE A 3 25.69 70.94 34.94
N ARG A 4 26.21 71.31 33.88
CA ARG A 4 27.51 71.56 33.30
C ARG A 4 28.61 70.50 33.61
N VAL A 5 29.06 69.87 32.52
CA VAL A 5 30.40 69.82 31.89
C VAL A 5 31.37 68.75 32.46
N ARG A 6 31.92 67.89 31.61
CA ARG A 6 33.20 68.06 30.91
C ARG A 6 33.50 66.98 29.87
N GLN A 7 33.89 67.42 28.71
CA GLN A 7 34.62 66.69 27.69
C GLN A 7 35.99 66.22 28.21
N PHE A 8 36.39 65.02 27.74
CA PHE A 8 37.81 64.75 27.52
C PHE A 8 37.97 63.93 26.24
N SER A 9 38.52 64.61 25.25
CA SER A 9 39.03 64.03 24.03
C SER A 9 40.38 63.36 24.29
N ARG A 10 40.59 62.17 23.77
CA ARG A 10 41.94 61.72 23.34
C ARG A 10 41.83 60.94 22.05
N GLN A 11 42.41 61.51 21.01
CA GLN A 11 42.79 60.87 19.77
C GLN A 11 43.97 59.93 20.01
N LEU A 12 44.07 58.90 19.20
CA LEU A 12 45.21 58.18 18.64
C LEU A 12 44.68 56.76 18.27
N GLY A 13 44.85 56.16 17.15
CA GLY A 13 45.69 56.38 16.02
C GLY A 13 45.31 55.29 15.02
N LEU A 14 45.40 55.59 13.75
CA LEU A 14 45.15 54.69 12.62
C LEU A 14 46.02 53.42 12.69
N ALA A 15 45.39 52.27 12.40
CA ALA A 15 46.05 51.19 11.67
C ALA A 15 45.01 50.50 10.77
N SER A 16 45.03 50.84 9.53
CA SER A 16 44.24 50.17 8.48
C SER A 16 44.87 48.81 8.20
N ALA A 17 44.16 47.74 8.53
CA ALA A 17 44.43 46.41 8.00
C ALA A 17 43.33 46.07 7.00
N LEU A 18 43.64 46.20 5.74
CA LEU A 18 42.80 45.64 4.64
C LEU A 18 42.90 44.12 4.72
N ALA A 19 41.86 43.46 5.23
CA ALA A 19 41.67 42.06 5.06
C ALA A 19 40.97 41.82 3.72
N LEU A 20 41.75 41.35 2.75
CA LEU A 20 41.27 40.91 1.45
C LEU A 20 40.50 39.58 1.63
N CYS A 21 39.18 39.63 1.77
CA CYS A 21 38.33 38.44 1.71
C CYS A 21 38.30 37.91 0.28
N VAL A 22 39.14 36.95 0.00
CA VAL A 22 39.01 36.10 -1.20
C VAL A 22 37.76 35.24 -1.03
N LEU A 23 36.67 35.63 -1.69
CA LEU A 23 35.51 34.81 -1.88
C LEU A 23 35.89 33.66 -2.83
N LEU A 24 36.26 32.53 -2.29
CA LEU A 24 36.26 31.28 -3.05
C LEU A 24 34.79 30.89 -3.32
N PRO A 25 34.44 30.61 -4.59
CA PRO A 25 33.14 30.06 -4.87
C PRO A 25 33.08 28.66 -4.21
N GLY A 26 32.33 28.55 -3.12
CA GLY A 26 31.98 27.26 -2.56
C GLY A 26 31.25 26.49 -3.62
N ALA A 27 31.88 25.45 -4.16
CA ALA A 27 31.21 24.43 -4.91
C ALA A 27 30.19 23.81 -3.97
N VAL A 28 28.93 24.14 -4.14
CA VAL A 28 27.82 23.40 -3.62
C VAL A 28 27.83 22.06 -4.38
N THR A 29 28.60 21.10 -3.87
CA THR A 29 28.41 19.72 -4.24
C THR A 29 27.05 19.32 -3.67
N GLY A 30 26.00 19.52 -4.47
CA GLY A 30 24.74 18.88 -4.26
C GLY A 30 25.02 17.38 -4.33
N ASN A 31 25.20 16.77 -3.17
CA ASN A 31 25.03 15.33 -3.02
C ASN A 31 23.55 15.08 -3.29
N GLY A 32 23.20 14.91 -4.56
CA GLY A 32 22.01 14.20 -4.96
C GLY A 32 22.18 12.79 -4.45
N ARG A 33 21.81 12.56 -3.21
CA ARG A 33 21.49 11.21 -2.77
C ARG A 33 20.31 10.82 -3.67
N SER A 34 20.56 9.95 -4.64
CA SER A 34 19.55 9.08 -5.19
C SER A 34 18.77 8.58 -3.98
N GLY A 35 17.46 8.83 -3.97
CA GLY A 35 16.60 8.41 -2.86
C GLY A 35 16.42 6.90 -2.86
N GLU A 36 17.49 6.19 -2.58
CA GLU A 36 17.49 4.80 -2.26
C GLU A 36 16.90 4.71 -0.86
N LEU A 37 15.73 4.08 -0.75
CA LEU A 37 15.17 3.78 0.56
C LEU A 37 16.20 2.99 1.37
N PRO A 38 16.35 3.24 2.67
CA PRO A 38 17.20 2.41 3.52
C PRO A 38 16.77 0.93 3.36
N PRO A 39 17.69 -0.01 3.48
CA PRO A 39 17.35 -1.43 3.41
C PRO A 39 16.23 -1.73 4.41
N PRO A 40 15.31 -2.65 4.07
CA PRO A 40 14.20 -2.96 4.94
C PRO A 40 14.71 -3.40 6.30
N ASP A 41 14.36 -2.65 7.33
CA ASP A 41 14.69 -2.97 8.72
C ASP A 41 13.67 -3.95 9.33
N ARG A 42 12.69 -4.38 8.53
CA ARG A 42 11.59 -5.26 8.91
C ARG A 42 11.52 -6.48 8.00
N GLU A 43 11.14 -7.60 8.60
CA GLU A 43 10.95 -8.88 7.91
C GLU A 43 9.79 -8.82 6.88
N PHE A 44 8.71 -8.13 7.24
CA PHE A 44 7.55 -7.96 6.39
C PHE A 44 7.25 -6.48 6.15
N ARG A 45 7.17 -6.12 4.87
CA ARG A 45 6.77 -4.80 4.39
C ARG A 45 5.49 -4.93 3.57
N PHE A 46 4.45 -4.34 4.08
CA PHE A 46 3.17 -4.20 3.39
C PHE A 46 3.15 -2.91 2.58
N ALA A 47 2.62 -2.94 1.37
CA ALA A 47 2.35 -1.74 0.61
C ALA A 47 1.01 -1.83 -0.12
N ARG A 48 0.26 -0.74 -0.10
CA ARG A 48 -0.92 -0.56 -0.92
C ARG A 48 -0.51 -0.02 -2.29
N LEU A 49 -1.00 -0.66 -3.34
CA LEU A 49 -0.77 -0.22 -4.71
C LEU A 49 -1.67 0.97 -5.05
N ALA A 50 -1.06 2.13 -5.24
CA ALA A 50 -1.74 3.30 -5.80
C ALA A 50 -1.72 3.21 -7.33
N TYR A 51 -2.88 3.31 -7.95
CA TYR A 51 -3.08 3.17 -9.38
C TYR A 51 -3.93 4.31 -9.94
N ASN A 52 -3.93 4.48 -11.25
CA ASN A 52 -4.86 5.37 -11.90
C ASN A 52 -6.24 4.70 -11.98
N GLY A 53 -7.30 5.44 -11.63
CA GLY A 53 -8.66 4.96 -11.76
C GLY A 53 -9.24 5.28 -13.13
N ASN A 54 -10.21 4.48 -13.56
CA ASN A 54 -11.01 4.80 -14.73
C ASN A 54 -11.98 5.93 -14.38
N TYR A 55 -11.77 7.11 -14.98
CA TYR A 55 -12.59 8.29 -14.74
C TYR A 55 -14.02 8.20 -15.33
N LEU A 56 -14.31 7.14 -16.07
CA LEU A 56 -15.57 7.00 -16.80
C LEU A 56 -16.70 6.36 -15.96
N ASP A 57 -16.42 5.90 -14.76
CA ASP A 57 -17.41 5.18 -13.92
C ASP A 57 -18.51 6.08 -13.32
N GLY A 58 -18.41 7.40 -13.46
CA GLY A 58 -19.42 8.37 -13.00
C GLY A 58 -19.66 8.41 -11.48
N ARG A 59 -18.99 7.58 -10.69
CA ARG A 59 -19.20 7.46 -9.22
C ARG A 59 -18.34 8.39 -8.37
N GLY A 60 -17.56 9.26 -8.98
CA GLY A 60 -16.96 10.42 -8.29
C GLY A 60 -15.70 10.18 -7.48
N PHE A 61 -15.09 9.00 -7.50
CA PHE A 61 -13.83 8.71 -6.79
C PHE A 61 -12.60 9.41 -7.39
N GLY A 62 -12.76 10.09 -8.54
CA GLY A 62 -11.70 10.93 -9.11
C GLY A 62 -10.39 10.20 -9.38
N GLY A 63 -10.44 8.89 -9.68
CA GLY A 63 -9.27 8.07 -9.95
C GLY A 63 -8.49 7.63 -8.69
N ARG A 64 -9.09 7.75 -7.50
CA ARG A 64 -8.44 7.43 -6.22
C ARG A 64 -9.18 6.34 -5.44
N ALA A 65 -9.85 5.43 -6.11
CA ALA A 65 -10.55 4.30 -5.47
C ALA A 65 -9.61 3.45 -4.60
N TRP A 66 -8.32 3.39 -4.92
CA TRP A 66 -7.30 2.74 -4.10
C TRP A 66 -7.14 3.31 -2.68
N GLN A 67 -7.79 4.46 -2.35
CA GLN A 67 -7.77 5.05 -1.00
C GLN A 67 -8.90 4.53 -0.09
N THR A 68 -9.79 3.69 -0.60
CA THR A 68 -10.85 3.06 0.20
C THR A 68 -10.25 2.36 1.41
N ASP A 69 -10.87 2.47 2.59
CA ASP A 69 -10.49 1.91 3.89
C ASP A 69 -9.14 2.39 4.46
N LEU A 70 -8.46 3.30 3.77
CA LEU A 70 -7.16 3.82 4.20
C LEU A 70 -7.35 4.94 5.24
N PRO A 71 -6.63 4.94 6.37
CA PRO A 71 -5.55 4.03 6.77
C PRO A 71 -5.97 2.95 7.76
N GLU A 72 -7.24 2.88 8.14
CA GLU A 72 -7.74 2.06 9.25
C GLU A 72 -7.57 0.56 8.95
N ALA A 73 -7.82 0.12 7.71
CA ALA A 73 -7.65 -1.26 7.31
C ALA A 73 -6.20 -1.75 7.52
N GLU A 74 -5.22 -0.97 7.06
CA GLU A 74 -3.81 -1.29 7.26
C GLU A 74 -3.40 -1.24 8.72
N TYR A 75 -3.93 -0.26 9.47
CA TYR A 75 -3.66 -0.14 10.89
C TYR A 75 -4.07 -1.41 11.64
N HIS A 76 -5.29 -1.86 11.43
CA HIS A 76 -5.81 -3.06 12.06
C HIS A 76 -5.12 -4.33 11.54
N LEU A 77 -4.93 -4.46 10.21
CA LEU A 77 -4.25 -5.60 9.62
C LEU A 77 -2.84 -5.79 10.20
N LEU A 78 -2.02 -4.73 10.22
CA LEU A 78 -0.65 -4.81 10.76
C LEU A 78 -0.63 -5.10 12.25
N GLN A 79 -1.59 -4.58 13.03
CA GLN A 79 -1.76 -5.01 14.42
C GLN A 79 -2.08 -6.50 14.53
N GLY A 80 -2.97 -7.01 13.66
CA GLY A 80 -3.34 -8.42 13.61
C GLY A 80 -2.13 -9.30 13.30
N ILE A 81 -1.37 -8.99 12.26
CA ILE A 81 -0.14 -9.70 11.90
C ILE A 81 0.82 -9.78 13.08
N ARG A 82 1.11 -8.65 13.74
CA ARG A 82 2.02 -8.59 14.90
C ARG A 82 1.53 -9.35 16.13
N ARG A 83 0.23 -9.44 16.34
CA ARG A 83 -0.37 -10.12 17.50
C ARG A 83 -0.56 -11.61 17.29
N LEU A 84 -0.88 -12.02 16.08
CA LEU A 84 -1.27 -13.39 15.74
C LEU A 84 -0.09 -14.21 15.19
N THR A 85 1.01 -13.54 14.84
CA THR A 85 2.22 -14.18 14.29
C THR A 85 3.47 -13.71 15.02
N ARG A 86 4.64 -14.22 14.60
CA ARG A 86 5.96 -13.71 15.01
C ARG A 86 6.62 -12.85 13.93
N ILE A 87 5.90 -12.52 12.88
CA ILE A 87 6.40 -11.70 11.78
C ILE A 87 6.77 -10.31 12.31
N ASP A 88 8.00 -9.86 12.04
CA ASP A 88 8.42 -8.50 12.34
C ASP A 88 7.89 -7.55 11.25
N ALA A 89 6.68 -7.04 11.49
CA ALA A 89 6.04 -6.03 10.67
C ALA A 89 6.14 -4.64 11.34
N ILE A 90 5.95 -3.57 10.57
CA ILE A 90 5.91 -2.21 11.10
C ILE A 90 4.87 -2.08 12.21
N ASP A 91 5.19 -1.33 13.27
CA ASP A 91 4.20 -1.02 14.31
C ASP A 91 3.29 0.12 13.83
N PRO A 92 2.00 -0.16 13.58
CA PRO A 92 1.07 0.86 13.11
C PRO A 92 0.81 1.98 14.14
N ARG A 93 1.23 1.81 15.40
CA ARG A 93 1.19 2.85 16.45
C ARG A 93 2.44 3.71 16.47
N SER A 94 3.45 3.39 15.68
CA SER A 94 4.64 4.23 15.57
C SER A 94 4.26 5.59 15.00
N ARG A 95 5.09 6.61 15.29
CA ARG A 95 4.89 7.96 14.71
C ARG A 95 5.07 7.97 13.19
N ASP A 96 5.59 6.88 12.68
CA ASP A 96 5.92 6.67 11.28
C ASP A 96 4.71 6.12 10.51
N PHE A 97 3.67 5.70 11.20
CA PHE A 97 2.40 5.25 10.65
C PHE A 97 1.31 6.29 10.96
N GLY A 98 0.79 6.94 9.97
CA GLY A 98 -0.32 7.89 10.17
C GLY A 98 -0.78 8.54 8.86
N PRO A 99 -2.01 9.10 8.83
CA PRO A 99 -2.57 9.74 7.66
C PRO A 99 -1.77 10.99 7.33
N ARG A 100 -0.71 10.86 6.55
CA ARG A 100 -0.07 11.98 5.91
C ARG A 100 -0.77 12.22 4.59
N ARG A 101 -1.13 13.48 4.34
CA ARG A 101 -1.64 13.89 3.04
C ARG A 101 -0.65 13.42 1.98
N ILE A 102 -1.09 12.48 1.18
CA ILE A 102 -0.33 11.96 0.07
C ILE A 102 -0.30 13.07 -0.97
N ASN A 103 0.86 13.68 -1.10
CA ASN A 103 1.16 14.47 -2.29
C ASN A 103 1.76 13.48 -3.30
N PRO A 104 1.11 13.24 -4.44
CA PRO A 104 1.68 12.34 -5.45
C PRO A 104 3.04 12.78 -5.97
N ASP A 105 3.43 14.05 -5.77
CA ASP A 105 4.72 14.60 -6.17
C ASP A 105 5.80 14.55 -5.06
N GLU A 106 5.44 14.09 -3.85
CA GLU A 106 6.43 13.87 -2.79
C GLU A 106 7.02 12.46 -2.87
N PRO A 107 8.36 12.34 -2.75
CA PRO A 107 8.97 11.02 -2.63
C PRO A 107 8.37 10.32 -1.40
N LEU A 108 7.91 9.08 -1.61
CA LEU A 108 7.40 8.23 -0.55
C LEU A 108 8.45 8.18 0.57
N ARG A 109 8.11 8.68 1.75
CA ARG A 109 8.97 8.54 2.94
C ARG A 109 8.82 7.13 3.47
N ASP A 110 9.76 6.67 4.28
CA ASP A 110 9.85 5.31 4.85
C ASP A 110 8.57 4.78 5.53
N GLU A 111 7.60 5.65 5.72
CA GLU A 111 6.29 5.39 6.31
C GLU A 111 5.23 5.02 5.27
N ALA A 112 5.58 5.02 4.00
CA ALA A 112 4.60 4.89 2.95
C ALA A 112 4.21 3.44 2.73
N ILE A 113 3.06 3.13 3.20
CA ILE A 113 2.24 2.00 2.81
C ILE A 113 1.82 2.09 1.33
N LEU A 114 2.11 3.20 0.67
CA LEU A 114 1.67 3.48 -0.70
C LEU A 114 2.81 3.40 -1.68
N ILE A 115 2.58 2.67 -2.78
CA ILE A 115 3.54 2.52 -3.85
C ILE A 115 2.81 2.49 -5.21
N THR A 116 3.46 2.98 -6.27
CA THR A 116 2.97 2.82 -7.64
C THR A 116 3.69 1.68 -8.34
N ALA A 117 3.08 1.11 -9.37
CA ALA A 117 3.69 0.02 -10.14
C ALA A 117 5.05 0.41 -10.77
N THR A 118 5.25 1.70 -11.06
CA THR A 118 6.49 2.22 -11.65
C THR A 118 7.51 2.74 -10.61
N SER A 119 7.24 2.56 -9.33
CA SER A 119 8.16 2.99 -8.27
C SER A 119 9.48 2.22 -8.33
N PRO A 120 10.65 2.90 -8.23
CA PRO A 120 11.94 2.24 -8.17
C PRO A 120 12.09 1.27 -6.98
N SER A 121 11.32 1.49 -5.91
CA SER A 121 11.34 0.66 -4.69
C SER A 121 10.26 -0.43 -4.68
N LEU A 122 9.56 -0.68 -5.78
CA LEU A 122 8.50 -1.69 -5.85
C LEU A 122 8.99 -3.07 -5.37
N ASN A 123 10.20 -3.47 -5.79
CA ASN A 123 10.79 -4.76 -5.43
C ASN A 123 11.23 -4.87 -3.95
N ASP A 124 11.17 -3.79 -3.18
CA ASP A 124 11.45 -3.83 -1.74
C ASP A 124 10.25 -4.34 -0.92
N PHE A 125 9.11 -4.55 -1.56
CA PHE A 125 7.88 -5.02 -0.93
C PHE A 125 7.51 -6.41 -1.44
N PRO A 126 7.57 -7.44 -0.60
CA PRO A 126 7.18 -8.79 -1.02
C PRO A 126 5.68 -8.93 -1.25
N PHE A 127 4.88 -8.02 -0.68
CA PHE A 127 3.42 -8.08 -0.68
C PHE A 127 2.82 -6.73 -1.03
N LEU A 128 1.99 -6.73 -2.05
CA LEU A 128 1.16 -5.59 -2.44
C LEU A 128 -0.32 -5.89 -2.21
N TYR A 129 -1.05 -4.85 -1.82
CA TYR A 129 -2.50 -4.88 -1.69
C TYR A 129 -3.14 -3.84 -2.60
N ALA A 130 -4.12 -4.22 -3.38
CA ALA A 130 -4.90 -3.31 -4.21
C ALA A 130 -6.40 -3.53 -3.97
N VAL A 131 -7.10 -2.45 -3.66
CA VAL A 131 -8.53 -2.41 -3.36
C VAL A 131 -9.27 -1.71 -4.50
N GLU A 132 -10.57 -1.99 -4.67
CA GLU A 132 -11.44 -1.35 -5.68
C GLU A 132 -10.91 -1.50 -7.12
N VAL A 133 -10.29 -2.64 -7.39
CA VAL A 133 -9.59 -2.89 -8.65
C VAL A 133 -10.53 -3.04 -9.86
N GLY A 134 -11.82 -3.14 -9.64
CA GLY A 134 -12.82 -3.04 -10.70
C GLY A 134 -12.79 -1.69 -11.43
N ARG A 135 -12.17 -0.70 -10.83
CA ARG A 135 -12.03 0.69 -11.35
C ARG A 135 -10.61 1.09 -11.68
N TRP A 136 -9.65 0.17 -11.55
CA TRP A 136 -8.27 0.49 -11.86
C TRP A 136 -8.02 0.65 -13.36
N TYR A 137 -7.01 1.44 -13.68
CA TYR A 137 -6.47 1.53 -15.02
C TYR A 137 -4.95 1.49 -14.95
N LEU A 138 -4.35 0.50 -15.58
CA LEU A 138 -2.91 0.38 -15.70
C LEU A 138 -2.52 0.67 -17.15
N ASP A 139 -1.64 1.65 -17.36
CA ASP A 139 -1.08 1.87 -18.67
C ASP A 139 -0.04 0.80 -19.03
N GLU A 140 0.51 0.85 -20.24
CA GLU A 140 1.48 -0.14 -20.73
C GLU A 140 2.75 -0.20 -19.86
N GLN A 141 3.20 0.94 -19.33
CA GLN A 141 4.39 1.01 -18.48
C GLN A 141 4.10 0.43 -17.08
N GLU A 142 2.99 0.79 -16.50
CA GLU A 142 2.53 0.28 -15.20
C GLU A 142 2.29 -1.24 -15.26
N ALA A 143 1.62 -1.70 -16.32
CA ALA A 143 1.34 -3.12 -16.54
C ALA A 143 2.65 -3.93 -16.70
N ALA A 144 3.59 -3.44 -17.50
CA ALA A 144 4.88 -4.11 -17.70
C ALA A 144 5.70 -4.16 -16.39
N ALA A 145 5.72 -3.06 -15.62
CA ALA A 145 6.44 -3.00 -14.35
C ALA A 145 5.81 -3.94 -13.30
N LEU A 146 4.47 -3.98 -13.22
CA LEU A 146 3.77 -4.88 -12.31
C LEU A 146 3.99 -6.35 -12.70
N ARG A 147 3.97 -6.68 -14.00
CA ARG A 147 4.32 -8.02 -14.48
C ARG A 147 5.72 -8.43 -14.05
N GLU A 148 6.71 -7.57 -14.31
CA GLU A 148 8.11 -7.83 -13.93
C GLU A 148 8.25 -8.06 -12.43
N TYR A 149 7.60 -7.27 -11.61
CA TYR A 149 7.57 -7.43 -10.15
C TYR A 149 7.02 -8.80 -9.75
N LEU A 150 5.87 -9.19 -10.30
CA LEU A 150 5.20 -10.45 -9.98
C LEU A 150 6.01 -11.66 -10.45
N GLU A 151 6.60 -11.60 -11.64
CA GLU A 151 7.46 -12.67 -12.17
C GLU A 151 8.78 -12.83 -11.40
N LYS A 152 9.25 -11.76 -10.73
CA LYS A 152 10.46 -11.78 -9.88
C LYS A 152 10.23 -12.25 -8.44
N GLY A 153 9.05 -12.71 -8.10
CA GLY A 153 8.73 -13.21 -6.76
C GLY A 153 7.80 -12.30 -5.95
N GLY A 154 7.37 -11.17 -6.50
CA GLY A 154 6.36 -10.33 -5.86
C GLY A 154 5.00 -11.01 -5.77
N PHE A 155 4.17 -10.55 -4.86
CA PHE A 155 2.81 -11.03 -4.63
C PHE A 155 1.83 -9.88 -4.60
N LEU A 156 0.69 -10.02 -5.27
CA LEU A 156 -0.40 -9.04 -5.25
C LEU A 156 -1.67 -9.68 -4.72
N MET A 157 -2.24 -9.11 -3.68
CA MET A 157 -3.62 -9.37 -3.27
C MET A 157 -4.53 -8.28 -3.83
N VAL A 158 -5.60 -8.67 -4.50
CA VAL A 158 -6.66 -7.77 -4.95
C VAL A 158 -7.97 -8.09 -4.27
N ASP A 159 -8.76 -7.06 -3.95
CA ASP A 159 -9.91 -7.14 -3.09
C ASP A 159 -10.91 -6.01 -3.38
N ASP A 160 -12.08 -6.07 -2.76
CA ASP A 160 -13.14 -5.06 -2.79
C ASP A 160 -13.52 -4.64 -4.22
N PHE A 161 -14.00 -5.61 -4.96
CA PHE A 161 -14.65 -5.37 -6.25
C PHE A 161 -15.70 -6.43 -6.53
N HIS A 162 -16.82 -6.02 -7.09
CA HIS A 162 -18.05 -6.79 -7.04
C HIS A 162 -18.79 -6.79 -8.37
N GLY A 163 -19.37 -7.94 -8.67
CA GLY A 163 -20.28 -8.10 -9.81
C GLY A 163 -19.60 -8.09 -11.17
N THR A 164 -20.42 -8.25 -12.18
CA THR A 164 -19.97 -8.48 -13.56
C THR A 164 -19.25 -7.27 -14.13
N GLU A 165 -19.75 -6.05 -13.90
CA GLU A 165 -19.17 -4.82 -14.46
C GLU A 165 -17.75 -4.56 -13.91
N GLN A 166 -17.59 -4.70 -12.60
CA GLN A 166 -16.28 -4.47 -11.97
C GLN A 166 -15.28 -5.59 -12.31
N TRP A 167 -15.77 -6.83 -12.50
CA TRP A 167 -14.93 -7.91 -13.02
C TRP A 167 -14.38 -7.60 -14.43
N GLU A 168 -15.21 -7.08 -15.31
CA GLU A 168 -14.77 -6.69 -16.66
C GLU A 168 -13.73 -5.56 -16.61
N GLY A 169 -13.95 -4.55 -15.76
CA GLY A 169 -13.01 -3.46 -15.53
C GLY A 169 -11.66 -3.95 -14.96
N PHE A 170 -11.71 -4.85 -14.00
CA PHE A 170 -10.53 -5.51 -13.47
C PHE A 170 -9.75 -6.26 -14.55
N MET A 171 -10.42 -7.08 -15.32
CA MET A 171 -9.81 -7.90 -16.35
C MET A 171 -9.24 -7.08 -17.52
N GLU A 172 -9.76 -5.88 -17.79
CA GLU A 172 -9.20 -5.01 -18.83
C GLU A 172 -7.73 -4.65 -18.53
N SER A 173 -7.41 -4.24 -17.30
CA SER A 173 -6.02 -3.93 -16.90
C SER A 173 -5.20 -5.19 -16.63
N LEU A 174 -5.80 -6.23 -16.03
CA LEU A 174 -5.06 -7.48 -15.77
C LEU A 174 -4.58 -8.16 -17.06
N ARG A 175 -5.34 -8.10 -18.14
CA ARG A 175 -4.91 -8.63 -19.45
C ARG A 175 -3.74 -7.86 -20.06
N ARG A 176 -3.52 -6.60 -19.69
CA ARG A 176 -2.28 -5.87 -20.06
C ARG A 176 -1.09 -6.37 -19.27
N VAL A 177 -1.30 -6.69 -17.99
CA VAL A 177 -0.25 -7.31 -17.14
C VAL A 177 0.07 -8.71 -17.65
N PHE A 178 -0.94 -9.54 -17.86
CA PHE A 178 -0.82 -10.94 -18.25
C PHE A 178 -1.69 -11.26 -19.49
N PRO A 179 -1.22 -10.94 -20.71
CA PRO A 179 -1.96 -11.26 -21.92
C PRO A 179 -1.96 -12.75 -22.25
N ASP A 180 -1.08 -13.50 -21.62
CA ASP A 180 -0.74 -14.91 -21.89
C ASP A 180 -1.03 -15.86 -20.71
N ARG A 181 -1.68 -15.38 -19.64
CA ARG A 181 -2.04 -16.18 -18.47
C ARG A 181 -3.52 -16.09 -18.16
N ASP A 182 -4.06 -17.22 -17.75
CA ASP A 182 -5.45 -17.32 -17.33
C ASP A 182 -5.62 -16.98 -15.84
N VAL A 183 -6.78 -16.44 -15.50
CA VAL A 183 -7.28 -16.38 -14.13
C VAL A 183 -8.04 -17.67 -13.86
N VAL A 184 -7.64 -18.40 -12.83
CA VAL A 184 -8.26 -19.67 -12.46
C VAL A 184 -8.71 -19.65 -11.00
N ASP A 185 -9.67 -20.48 -10.63
CA ASP A 185 -10.03 -20.68 -9.23
C ASP A 185 -8.84 -21.36 -8.51
N ILE A 186 -8.47 -20.83 -7.34
CA ILE A 186 -7.42 -21.42 -6.51
C ILE A 186 -7.97 -22.74 -5.92
N PRO A 187 -7.30 -23.88 -6.14
CA PRO A 187 -7.74 -25.16 -5.59
C PRO A 187 -7.85 -25.09 -4.07
N ASP A 188 -8.83 -25.78 -3.50
CA ASP A 188 -9.06 -25.77 -2.05
C ASP A 188 -7.90 -26.37 -1.26
N ASP A 189 -7.15 -27.29 -1.84
CA ASP A 189 -5.95 -27.91 -1.29
C ASP A 189 -4.66 -27.14 -1.59
N HIS A 190 -4.76 -25.95 -2.21
CA HIS A 190 -3.58 -25.13 -2.48
C HIS A 190 -2.96 -24.63 -1.17
N GLU A 191 -1.63 -24.71 -1.08
CA GLU A 191 -0.87 -24.39 0.14
C GLU A 191 -1.16 -22.98 0.70
N VAL A 192 -1.52 -22.00 -0.12
CA VAL A 192 -1.86 -20.64 0.34
C VAL A 192 -3.00 -20.64 1.36
N PHE A 193 -3.86 -21.64 1.34
CA PHE A 193 -4.95 -21.80 2.30
C PHE A 193 -4.56 -22.63 3.53
N HIS A 194 -3.31 -23.16 3.58
CA HIS A 194 -2.85 -24.08 4.63
C HIS A 194 -1.48 -23.70 5.22
N VAL A 195 -0.94 -22.51 4.88
CA VAL A 195 0.39 -22.07 5.36
C VAL A 195 0.45 -21.95 6.89
N LEU A 196 -0.59 -21.41 7.52
CA LEU A 196 -0.69 -21.26 8.97
C LEU A 196 -2.04 -21.72 9.51
N TYR A 197 -3.11 -21.40 8.80
CA TYR A 197 -4.48 -21.75 9.13
C TYR A 197 -5.04 -22.67 8.07
N ASP A 198 -5.87 -23.64 8.45
CA ASP A 198 -6.67 -24.39 7.51
C ASP A 198 -7.92 -23.58 7.16
N LEU A 199 -7.99 -23.08 5.93
CA LEU A 199 -9.10 -22.28 5.43
C LEU A 199 -10.13 -23.15 4.68
N ASP A 200 -10.54 -24.27 5.30
CA ASP A 200 -11.48 -25.22 4.73
C ASP A 200 -12.90 -24.65 4.58
N HIS A 201 -13.26 -23.71 5.45
CA HIS A 201 -14.58 -23.07 5.45
C HIS A 201 -14.45 -21.60 4.99
N LYS A 202 -14.64 -21.42 3.70
CA LYS A 202 -14.60 -20.10 3.04
C LYS A 202 -16.04 -19.61 2.85
N VAL A 203 -16.34 -18.42 3.36
CA VAL A 203 -17.62 -17.73 3.17
C VAL A 203 -17.37 -16.35 2.62
N GLN A 204 -18.37 -15.78 2.00
CA GLN A 204 -18.30 -14.40 1.51
C GLN A 204 -18.05 -13.45 2.69
N ILE A 205 -17.05 -12.60 2.56
CA ILE A 205 -16.74 -11.53 3.50
C ILE A 205 -17.30 -10.24 2.90
N PRO A 206 -18.39 -9.70 3.46
CA PRO A 206 -19.08 -8.54 2.90
C PRO A 206 -18.42 -7.22 3.30
N GLY A 207 -18.58 -6.18 2.50
CA GLY A 207 -18.36 -4.81 2.92
C GLY A 207 -19.39 -4.34 3.96
N ILE A 208 -19.05 -3.30 4.73
CA ILE A 208 -19.89 -2.78 5.81
C ILE A 208 -21.27 -2.34 5.30
N TYR A 209 -21.36 -1.77 4.10
CA TYR A 209 -22.63 -1.40 3.53
C TYR A 209 -23.54 -2.58 3.20
N ALA A 210 -22.97 -3.72 2.80
CA ALA A 210 -23.73 -4.95 2.63
C ALA A 210 -24.23 -5.48 3.99
N VAL A 211 -23.39 -5.48 5.02
CA VAL A 211 -23.76 -5.82 6.40
C VAL A 211 -24.92 -4.96 6.89
N MET A 212 -24.83 -3.65 6.74
CA MET A 212 -25.90 -2.70 7.16
C MET A 212 -27.22 -2.92 6.40
N ARG A 213 -27.15 -3.44 5.17
CA ARG A 213 -28.35 -3.82 4.39
C ARG A 213 -28.86 -5.22 4.71
N GLY A 214 -28.17 -5.98 5.55
CA GLY A 214 -28.50 -7.37 5.88
C GLY A 214 -28.24 -8.34 4.71
N THR A 215 -27.27 -8.03 3.85
CA THR A 215 -26.82 -8.86 2.72
C THR A 215 -25.36 -9.24 2.90
N THR A 216 -24.89 -10.22 2.12
CA THR A 216 -23.47 -10.58 2.07
C THR A 216 -22.79 -10.17 0.77
N TYR A 217 -23.52 -9.52 -0.13
CA TYR A 217 -23.06 -9.20 -1.48
C TYR A 217 -23.33 -7.76 -1.85
N GLU A 218 -22.56 -7.29 -2.81
CA GLU A 218 -22.73 -6.02 -3.50
C GLU A 218 -22.94 -6.25 -5.00
N GLU A 219 -23.59 -5.27 -5.65
CA GLU A 219 -23.96 -5.32 -7.06
C GLU A 219 -24.65 -6.67 -7.42
N ASP A 220 -24.23 -7.37 -8.47
CA ASP A 220 -24.64 -8.73 -8.80
C ASP A 220 -23.66 -9.81 -8.33
N GLY A 221 -22.78 -9.48 -7.38
CA GLY A 221 -21.72 -10.32 -6.83
C GLY A 221 -22.17 -11.34 -5.79
N TYR A 222 -23.17 -12.14 -6.10
CA TYR A 222 -23.81 -13.08 -5.15
C TYR A 222 -22.93 -14.21 -4.64
N THR A 223 -21.87 -14.54 -5.36
CA THR A 223 -21.00 -15.69 -5.04
C THR A 223 -19.55 -15.24 -4.90
N PRO A 224 -18.90 -15.52 -3.77
CA PRO A 224 -17.48 -15.24 -3.59
C PRO A 224 -16.61 -16.18 -4.42
N HIS A 225 -15.48 -15.68 -4.91
CA HIS A 225 -14.51 -16.46 -5.65
C HIS A 225 -13.09 -16.14 -5.18
N TRP A 226 -12.34 -17.20 -4.86
CA TRP A 226 -10.90 -17.14 -4.61
C TRP A 226 -10.20 -17.58 -5.87
N ARG A 227 -9.76 -16.60 -6.66
CA ARG A 227 -9.09 -16.83 -7.94
C ARG A 227 -7.64 -16.39 -7.89
N GLY A 228 -6.87 -16.78 -8.88
CA GLY A 228 -5.48 -16.38 -8.94
C GLY A 228 -4.88 -16.45 -10.32
N VAL A 229 -3.71 -15.82 -10.44
CA VAL A 229 -2.80 -15.96 -11.58
C VAL A 229 -1.53 -16.65 -11.08
N PHE A 230 -1.13 -17.71 -11.77
CA PHE A 230 0.02 -18.52 -11.42
C PHE A 230 1.16 -18.33 -12.41
N ASP A 231 2.39 -18.48 -11.92
CA ASP A 231 3.56 -18.57 -12.79
C ASP A 231 3.74 -19.98 -13.39
N ASP A 232 4.79 -20.17 -14.20
CA ASP A 232 5.07 -21.44 -14.88
C ASP A 232 5.51 -22.56 -13.92
N HIS A 233 5.79 -22.23 -12.67
CA HIS A 233 6.19 -23.17 -11.62
C HIS A 233 5.04 -23.51 -10.66
N GLY A 234 3.87 -22.90 -10.85
CA GLY A 234 2.68 -23.09 -10.00
C GLY A 234 2.66 -22.17 -8.77
N ARG A 235 3.55 -21.18 -8.69
CA ARG A 235 3.51 -20.18 -7.63
C ARG A 235 2.36 -19.19 -7.89
N LEU A 236 1.55 -18.93 -6.89
CA LEU A 236 0.51 -17.92 -6.94
C LEU A 236 1.13 -16.53 -6.92
N MET A 237 0.97 -15.77 -8.00
CA MET A 237 1.44 -14.39 -8.13
C MET A 237 0.40 -13.36 -7.73
N VAL A 238 -0.85 -13.62 -8.08
CA VAL A 238 -1.98 -12.72 -7.77
C VAL A 238 -3.07 -13.52 -7.09
N ALA A 239 -3.43 -13.14 -5.87
CA ALA A 239 -4.61 -13.64 -5.16
C ALA A 239 -5.78 -12.68 -5.39
N ILE A 240 -6.88 -13.19 -5.91
CA ILE A 240 -8.05 -12.42 -6.34
C ILE A 240 -9.24 -12.79 -5.45
N ASN A 241 -9.62 -11.91 -4.55
CA ASN A 241 -10.78 -12.05 -3.66
C ASN A 241 -11.99 -11.36 -4.31
N PHE A 242 -12.59 -12.02 -5.30
CA PHE A 242 -13.68 -11.45 -6.07
C PHE A 242 -15.03 -11.60 -5.36
N ASN A 243 -15.82 -10.54 -5.33
CA ASN A 243 -17.09 -10.41 -4.60
C ASN A 243 -16.90 -10.50 -3.07
N MET A 244 -15.81 -9.95 -2.57
CA MET A 244 -15.50 -9.89 -1.15
C MET A 244 -14.85 -8.56 -0.82
N ASP A 245 -14.85 -8.21 0.46
CA ASP A 245 -14.25 -7.01 1.00
C ASP A 245 -13.56 -7.34 2.33
N LEU A 246 -12.29 -7.73 2.21
CA LEU A 246 -11.46 -8.00 3.38
C LEU A 246 -10.96 -6.69 4.01
N GLY A 247 -10.87 -5.63 3.21
CA GLY A 247 -10.49 -4.29 3.64
C GLY A 247 -11.43 -3.76 4.69
N ASP A 248 -12.72 -3.74 4.41
CA ASP A 248 -13.77 -3.37 5.36
C ASP A 248 -13.78 -4.25 6.61
N ALA A 249 -13.54 -5.55 6.45
CA ALA A 249 -13.47 -6.47 7.58
C ALA A 249 -12.30 -6.17 8.53
N TRP A 250 -11.22 -5.54 8.03
CA TRP A 250 -10.12 -5.04 8.87
C TRP A 250 -10.41 -3.63 9.38
N GLU A 251 -10.91 -2.72 8.53
CA GLU A 251 -11.27 -1.35 8.91
C GLU A 251 -12.22 -1.37 10.11
N HIS A 252 -13.25 -2.20 10.05
CA HIS A 252 -14.29 -2.35 11.07
C HIS A 252 -13.99 -3.45 12.11
N ALA A 253 -12.72 -3.81 12.31
CA ALA A 253 -12.35 -4.91 13.22
C ALA A 253 -12.73 -4.67 14.69
N ASP A 254 -12.89 -3.42 15.10
CA ASP A 254 -13.32 -3.01 16.44
C ASP A 254 -14.77 -2.46 16.48
N ASP A 255 -15.48 -2.50 15.35
CA ASP A 255 -16.87 -2.11 15.24
C ASP A 255 -17.80 -3.25 15.72
N PRO A 256 -18.65 -3.04 16.73
CA PRO A 256 -19.58 -4.05 17.20
C PRO A 256 -20.67 -4.43 16.20
N GLU A 257 -20.90 -3.63 15.15
CA GLU A 257 -21.84 -3.93 14.07
C GLU A 257 -21.27 -4.89 13.02
N TYR A 258 -19.93 -5.04 12.94
CA TYR A 258 -19.29 -5.98 12.04
C TYR A 258 -19.03 -7.33 12.75
N GLU A 259 -19.45 -8.42 12.13
CA GLU A 259 -19.40 -9.75 12.75
C GLU A 259 -17.96 -10.25 12.96
N GLN A 260 -17.55 -10.46 14.21
CA GLN A 260 -16.22 -10.96 14.57
C GLN A 260 -15.75 -12.21 13.81
N PRO A 261 -16.60 -13.22 13.52
CA PRO A 261 -16.18 -14.38 12.71
C PRO A 261 -15.71 -14.01 11.31
N LEU A 262 -16.31 -12.99 10.67
CA LEU A 262 -15.95 -12.51 9.35
C LEU A 262 -14.61 -11.75 9.40
N THR A 263 -14.45 -10.85 10.37
CA THR A 263 -13.18 -10.20 10.66
C THR A 263 -12.06 -11.22 10.91
N ALA A 264 -12.32 -12.24 11.75
CA ALA A 264 -11.33 -13.27 12.03
C ALA A 264 -10.96 -14.08 10.78
N LEU A 265 -11.91 -14.33 9.88
CA LEU A 265 -11.65 -15.00 8.61
C LEU A 265 -10.80 -14.12 7.68
N ALA A 266 -11.12 -12.83 7.57
CA ALA A 266 -10.34 -11.87 6.78
C ALA A 266 -8.88 -11.78 7.25
N TYR A 267 -8.63 -11.76 8.56
CA TYR A 267 -7.27 -11.82 9.11
C TYR A 267 -6.54 -13.12 8.74
N ARG A 268 -7.23 -14.27 8.79
CA ARG A 268 -6.62 -15.55 8.43
C ARG A 268 -6.19 -15.58 6.97
N PHE A 269 -7.02 -15.05 6.06
CA PHE A 269 -6.66 -14.94 4.65
C PHE A 269 -5.42 -14.04 4.47
N ALA A 270 -5.45 -12.83 5.01
CA ALA A 270 -4.33 -11.90 4.87
C ALA A 270 -3.01 -12.45 5.43
N ILE A 271 -3.06 -13.09 6.60
CA ILE A 271 -1.88 -13.69 7.23
C ILE A 271 -1.36 -14.86 6.39
N SER A 272 -2.25 -15.70 5.85
CA SER A 272 -1.85 -16.80 4.97
C SER A 272 -1.21 -16.28 3.68
N TYR A 273 -1.80 -15.26 3.05
CA TYR A 273 -1.21 -14.61 1.87
C TYR A 273 0.14 -13.95 2.18
N ALA A 274 0.26 -13.25 3.31
CA ALA A 274 1.51 -12.62 3.72
C ALA A 274 2.63 -13.66 3.94
N LEU A 275 2.34 -14.73 4.65
CA LEU A 275 3.30 -15.83 4.86
C LEU A 275 3.68 -16.53 3.56
N TYR A 276 2.69 -16.79 2.69
CA TYR A 276 2.96 -17.36 1.37
C TYR A 276 3.89 -16.47 0.56
N ALA A 277 3.61 -15.16 0.50
CA ALA A 277 4.44 -14.19 -0.22
C ALA A 277 5.88 -14.09 0.31
N MET A 278 6.10 -14.35 1.61
CA MET A 278 7.42 -14.32 2.24
C MET A 278 8.23 -15.61 2.01
N THR A 279 7.57 -16.69 1.61
CA THR A 279 8.19 -18.03 1.53
C THR A 279 8.29 -18.60 0.11
N HIS A 280 7.65 -17.96 -0.85
CA HIS A 280 7.56 -18.36 -2.25
C HIS A 280 7.93 -17.21 -3.19
#